data_bdd96b5b5dd4c03fa642c42299845e34
#
_entry.id   bdd96b5b5dd4c03fa642c42299845e34
#
_cell.length_a   1.000
_cell.length_b   1.000
_cell.length_c   1.000
_cell.angle_alpha   90.00
_cell.angle_beta   90.00
_cell.angle_gamma   90.00
#
_symmetry.space_group_name_H-M   'P 1'
#
loop_
_entity.id
_entity.type
_entity.pdbx_description
1 polymer ?
#
loop_
_entity_poly.entity_id
_entity_poly.type
_entity_poly.pdbx_seq_one_letter_code
_entity_poly.pdbx_strand_id
1 'polypeptide(L)'
;MSYNLLKGKRGIIFGALNEQSIAWKVAEKAVEEGAIITLSNTPVAVRMGEVSALADKLQCEVIPADATSVEDLENVFKRSMEVLGGPIDFVLHSIGMSPNVRKKRTYDDLDYDMLGKTLDISAVSFHKMIPVSYTHLRAHETSLHL
;
A
#
# COMPACT_ATOMS: atom_id res chain seq x y z
N MET A 1 -12.74 -20.21 -5.15
CA MET A 1 -13.23 -20.18 -6.54
C MET A 1 -12.86 -18.84 -7.16
N SER A 2 -12.16 -18.85 -8.27
CA SER A 2 -11.77 -17.64 -9.00
C SER A 2 -12.73 -17.36 -10.14
N TYR A 3 -13.08 -16.10 -10.32
CA TYR A 3 -13.85 -15.60 -11.46
C TYR A 3 -12.98 -14.85 -12.47
N ASN A 4 -11.66 -14.77 -12.22
CA ASN A 4 -10.69 -14.04 -13.03
C ASN A 4 -11.02 -12.54 -13.21
N LEU A 5 -11.61 -11.92 -12.19
CA LEU A 5 -12.04 -10.52 -12.23
C LEU A 5 -10.89 -9.54 -12.45
N LEU A 6 -9.69 -9.90 -11.99
CA LEU A 6 -8.49 -9.06 -12.07
C LEU A 6 -7.43 -9.65 -13.01
N LYS A 7 -7.83 -10.52 -13.93
CA LYS A 7 -6.89 -11.17 -14.84
C LYS A 7 -6.02 -10.15 -15.60
N GLY A 8 -4.70 -10.26 -15.42
CA GLY A 8 -3.72 -9.40 -16.05
C GLY A 8 -3.66 -7.98 -15.48
N LYS A 9 -4.42 -7.66 -14.45
CA LYS A 9 -4.34 -6.36 -13.77
C LYS A 9 -3.10 -6.28 -12.89
N ARG A 10 -2.45 -5.12 -12.90
CA ARG A 10 -1.25 -4.82 -12.12
C ARG A 10 -1.62 -3.97 -10.92
N GLY A 11 -1.24 -4.41 -9.73
CA GLY A 11 -1.60 -3.70 -8.50
C GLY A 11 -0.45 -3.53 -7.53
N ILE A 12 -0.56 -2.50 -6.69
CA ILE A 12 0.32 -2.27 -5.55
C ILE A 12 -0.52 -2.35 -4.28
N ILE A 13 -0.11 -3.19 -3.33
CA ILE A 13 -0.79 -3.39 -2.06
C ILE A 13 0.08 -2.83 -0.93
N PHE A 14 -0.38 -1.74 -0.30
CA PHE A 14 0.27 -1.16 0.86
C PHE A 14 -0.39 -1.61 2.16
N GLY A 15 0.41 -2.00 3.14
CA GLY A 15 -0.03 -2.20 4.52
C GLY A 15 -0.22 -3.65 4.96
N ALA A 16 0.12 -4.63 4.14
CA ALA A 16 0.14 -6.02 4.58
C ALA A 16 1.25 -6.21 5.63
N LEU A 17 0.91 -6.79 6.77
CA LEU A 17 1.83 -7.04 7.89
C LEU A 17 1.85 -8.51 8.29
N ASN A 18 0.68 -9.07 8.55
CA ASN A 18 0.46 -10.47 8.94
C ASN A 18 -0.89 -10.95 8.45
N GLU A 19 -1.22 -12.21 8.69
CA GLU A 19 -2.47 -12.84 8.25
C GLU A 19 -3.75 -12.16 8.76
N GLN A 20 -3.67 -11.35 9.80
CA GLN A 20 -4.81 -10.62 10.36
C GLN A 20 -5.03 -9.27 9.68
N SER A 21 -4.08 -8.79 8.89
CA SER A 21 -4.23 -7.51 8.20
C SER A 21 -5.18 -7.62 6.99
N ILE A 22 -6.00 -6.58 6.82
CA ILE A 22 -6.93 -6.49 5.68
C ILE A 22 -6.17 -6.59 4.37
N ALA A 23 -5.05 -5.85 4.25
CA ALA A 23 -4.23 -5.85 3.04
C ALA A 23 -3.70 -7.24 2.68
N TRP A 24 -3.40 -8.09 3.66
CA TRP A 24 -2.99 -9.47 3.43
C TRP A 24 -4.08 -10.26 2.70
N LYS A 25 -5.31 -10.19 3.21
CA LYS A 25 -6.45 -10.90 2.61
C LYS A 25 -6.82 -10.35 1.23
N VAL A 26 -6.69 -9.04 1.04
CA VAL A 26 -6.90 -8.42 -0.27
C VAL A 26 -5.82 -8.89 -1.27
N ALA A 27 -4.55 -8.96 -0.85
CA ALA A 27 -3.47 -9.45 -1.70
C ALA A 27 -3.71 -10.90 -2.14
N GLU A 28 -4.05 -11.78 -1.20
CA GLU A 28 -4.39 -13.19 -1.52
C GLU A 28 -5.55 -13.27 -2.52
N LYS A 29 -6.61 -12.52 -2.27
CA LYS A 29 -7.78 -12.54 -3.14
C LYS A 29 -7.52 -11.92 -4.51
N ALA A 30 -6.76 -10.84 -4.57
CA ALA A 30 -6.40 -10.21 -5.84
C ALA A 30 -5.60 -11.18 -6.75
N VAL A 31 -4.62 -11.88 -6.18
CA VAL A 31 -3.84 -12.89 -6.93
C VAL A 31 -4.72 -14.08 -7.33
N GLU A 32 -5.58 -14.55 -6.45
CA GLU A 32 -6.57 -15.61 -6.80
C GLU A 32 -7.43 -15.20 -7.99
N GLU A 33 -7.80 -13.91 -8.08
CA GLU A 33 -8.59 -13.36 -9.19
C GLU A 33 -7.77 -12.96 -10.43
N GLY A 34 -6.49 -13.32 -10.45
CA GLY A 34 -5.63 -13.19 -11.63
C GLY A 34 -4.77 -11.92 -11.68
N ALA A 35 -4.76 -11.11 -10.63
CA ALA A 35 -3.87 -9.94 -10.57
C ALA A 35 -2.41 -10.36 -10.39
N ILE A 36 -1.52 -9.53 -10.90
CA ILE A 36 -0.10 -9.54 -10.55
C ILE A 36 0.19 -8.31 -9.71
N ILE A 37 0.88 -8.48 -8.60
CA ILE A 37 1.02 -7.44 -7.60
C ILE A 37 2.44 -7.28 -7.07
N THR A 38 2.70 -6.12 -6.48
CA THR A 38 3.80 -5.88 -5.55
C THR A 38 3.22 -5.54 -4.17
N LEU A 39 3.98 -5.81 -3.13
CA LEU A 39 3.64 -5.47 -1.75
C LEU A 39 4.56 -4.35 -1.27
N SER A 40 4.04 -3.47 -0.43
CA SER A 40 4.83 -2.44 0.22
C SER A 40 4.41 -2.23 1.67
N ASN A 41 5.39 -2.00 2.51
CA ASN A 41 5.22 -1.57 3.89
C ASN A 41 6.51 -0.88 4.34
N THR A 42 6.51 -0.30 5.55
CA THR A 42 7.72 0.35 6.07
C THR A 42 8.89 -0.63 6.18
N PRO A 43 10.14 -0.17 6.07
CA PRO A 43 11.30 -1.04 6.23
C PRO A 43 11.30 -1.82 7.56
N VAL A 44 10.79 -1.22 8.63
CA VAL A 44 10.64 -1.89 9.93
C VAL A 44 9.62 -3.02 9.86
N ALA A 45 8.45 -2.77 9.26
CA ALA A 45 7.41 -3.77 9.12
C ALA A 45 7.87 -4.95 8.25
N VAL A 46 8.62 -4.67 7.19
CA VAL A 46 9.17 -5.72 6.31
C VAL A 46 10.18 -6.61 7.06
N ARG A 47 11.03 -6.02 7.92
CA ARG A 47 12.02 -6.79 8.70
C ARG A 47 11.40 -7.60 9.84
N MET A 48 10.36 -7.07 10.48
CA MET A 48 9.78 -7.65 11.69
C MET A 48 8.48 -8.42 11.44
N GLY A 49 7.86 -8.18 10.30
CA GLY A 49 6.58 -8.78 9.96
C GLY A 49 6.72 -10.04 9.11
N GLU A 50 5.58 -10.54 8.71
CA GLU A 50 5.44 -11.75 7.91
C GLU A 50 5.26 -11.43 6.42
N VAL A 51 5.52 -10.18 6.01
CA VAL A 51 5.28 -9.71 4.62
C VAL A 51 6.08 -10.52 3.59
N SER A 52 7.31 -10.89 3.94
CA SER A 52 8.14 -11.72 3.07
C SER A 52 7.53 -13.11 2.84
N ALA A 53 6.91 -13.70 3.87
CA ALA A 53 6.22 -14.98 3.73
C ALA A 53 5.01 -14.87 2.78
N LEU A 54 4.26 -13.75 2.85
CA LEU A 54 3.18 -13.49 1.90
C LEU A 54 3.71 -13.33 0.48
N ALA A 55 4.80 -12.58 0.31
CA ALA A 55 5.42 -12.38 -0.98
C ALA A 55 5.87 -13.71 -1.60
N ASP A 56 6.49 -14.58 -0.83
CA ASP A 56 6.89 -15.92 -1.27
C ASP A 56 5.68 -16.76 -1.66
N LYS A 57 4.63 -16.73 -0.85
CA LYS A 57 3.37 -17.44 -1.12
C LYS A 57 2.71 -16.97 -2.42
N LEU A 58 2.71 -15.67 -2.67
CA LEU A 58 2.06 -15.06 -3.83
C LEU A 58 3.00 -14.88 -5.03
N GLN A 59 4.27 -15.27 -4.89
CA GLN A 59 5.30 -15.11 -5.92
C GLN A 59 5.41 -13.66 -6.41
N CYS A 60 5.46 -12.71 -5.47
CA CYS A 60 5.57 -11.28 -5.76
C CYS A 60 6.72 -10.63 -4.99
N GLU A 61 7.06 -9.40 -5.37
CA GLU A 61 8.15 -8.62 -4.76
C GLU A 61 7.62 -7.72 -3.64
N VAL A 62 8.42 -7.56 -2.59
CA VAL A 62 8.20 -6.56 -1.54
C VAL A 62 9.12 -5.38 -1.79
N ILE A 63 8.57 -4.19 -1.85
CA ILE A 63 9.32 -2.94 -2.02
C ILE A 63 9.11 -2.10 -0.74
N PRO A 64 10.10 -2.04 0.15
CA PRO A 64 9.97 -1.26 1.38
C PRO A 64 9.83 0.24 1.08
N ALA A 65 8.90 0.90 1.76
CA ALA A 65 8.71 2.33 1.62
C ALA A 65 8.02 2.94 2.84
N ASP A 66 8.38 4.18 3.14
CA ASP A 66 7.61 5.05 4.02
C ASP A 66 6.57 5.81 3.19
N ALA A 67 5.29 5.52 3.38
CA ALA A 67 4.21 6.13 2.62
C ALA A 67 4.02 7.64 2.90
N THR A 68 4.69 8.19 3.90
CA THR A 68 4.74 9.64 4.15
C THR A 68 5.80 10.35 3.29
N SER A 69 6.70 9.61 2.66
CA SER A 69 7.74 10.10 1.76
C SER A 69 7.30 10.01 0.30
N VAL A 70 7.17 11.14 -0.37
CA VAL A 70 6.84 11.19 -1.81
C VAL A 70 7.92 10.49 -2.63
N GLU A 71 9.19 10.66 -2.29
CA GLU A 71 10.30 9.99 -2.96
C GLU A 71 10.20 8.46 -2.88
N ASP A 72 9.89 7.93 -1.69
CA ASP A 72 9.67 6.51 -1.48
C ASP A 72 8.48 6.00 -2.31
N LEU A 73 7.39 6.76 -2.34
CA LEU A 73 6.22 6.41 -3.15
C LEU A 73 6.55 6.36 -4.65
N GLU A 74 7.25 7.35 -5.16
CA GLU A 74 7.70 7.36 -6.56
C GLU A 74 8.56 6.14 -6.88
N ASN A 75 9.46 5.78 -5.98
CA ASN A 75 10.28 4.58 -6.13
C ASN A 75 9.44 3.29 -6.17
N VAL A 76 8.44 3.16 -5.28
CA VAL A 76 7.55 2.00 -5.28
C VAL A 76 6.78 1.87 -6.60
N PHE A 77 6.20 2.96 -7.09
CA PHE A 77 5.48 2.94 -8.37
C PHE A 77 6.39 2.58 -9.53
N LYS A 78 7.54 3.24 -9.63
CA LYS A 78 8.52 2.99 -10.68
C LYS A 78 9.00 1.54 -10.67
N ARG A 79 9.40 1.05 -9.51
CA ARG A 79 9.87 -0.34 -9.36
C ARG A 79 8.75 -1.35 -9.66
N SER A 80 7.53 -1.08 -9.21
CA SER A 80 6.39 -1.94 -9.49
C SER A 80 6.09 -2.03 -10.99
N MET A 81 6.16 -0.92 -11.71
CA MET A 81 5.99 -0.92 -13.16
C MET A 81 7.08 -1.76 -13.88
N GLU A 82 8.33 -1.67 -13.42
CA GLU A 82 9.43 -2.48 -13.95
C GLU A 82 9.18 -3.97 -13.70
N VAL A 83 8.87 -4.35 -12.46
CA VAL A 83 8.68 -5.74 -12.05
C VAL A 83 7.42 -6.36 -12.70
N LEU A 84 6.34 -5.59 -12.77
CA LEU A 84 5.06 -6.08 -13.30
C LEU A 84 4.94 -5.92 -14.82
N GLY A 85 5.87 -5.22 -15.45
CA GLY A 85 5.97 -5.11 -16.90
C GLY A 85 4.99 -4.13 -17.55
N GLY A 86 4.55 -3.09 -16.84
CA GLY A 86 3.67 -2.07 -17.40
C GLY A 86 3.00 -1.18 -16.37
N PRO A 87 2.08 -0.32 -16.82
CA PRO A 87 1.39 0.63 -15.94
C PRO A 87 0.54 -0.07 -14.89
N ILE A 88 0.40 0.59 -13.75
CA ILE A 88 -0.39 0.09 -12.61
C ILE A 88 -1.87 0.32 -12.87
N ASP A 89 -2.69 -0.68 -12.60
CA ASP A 89 -4.15 -0.61 -12.76
C ASP A 89 -4.86 -0.24 -11.45
N PHE A 90 -4.33 -0.65 -10.30
CA PHE A 90 -4.94 -0.35 -9.01
C PHE A 90 -3.92 -0.25 -7.88
N VAL A 91 -4.27 0.49 -6.85
CA VAL A 91 -3.49 0.63 -5.62
C VAL A 91 -4.40 0.43 -4.42
N LEU A 92 -3.98 -0.37 -3.47
CA LEU A 92 -4.62 -0.47 -2.16
C LEU A 92 -3.80 0.31 -1.12
N HIS A 93 -4.41 1.29 -0.51
CA HIS A 93 -3.88 1.96 0.68
C HIS A 93 -4.57 1.41 1.93
N SER A 94 -3.89 0.56 2.66
CA SER A 94 -4.38 -0.02 3.92
C SER A 94 -3.38 0.27 5.04
N ILE A 95 -3.19 1.57 5.30
CA ILE A 95 -2.19 2.08 6.24
C ILE A 95 -2.90 2.86 7.33
N GLY A 96 -2.57 2.55 8.56
CA GLY A 96 -3.04 3.31 9.72
C GLY A 96 -2.14 3.08 10.91
N MET A 97 -1.84 4.16 11.64
CA MET A 97 -1.09 4.08 12.87
C MET A 97 -1.42 5.27 13.75
N SER A 98 -1.57 5.03 15.04
CA SER A 98 -1.72 6.08 16.04
C SER A 98 -0.68 5.91 17.15
N PRO A 99 0.32 6.81 17.25
CA PRO A 99 1.26 6.81 18.37
C PRO A 99 0.59 7.00 19.73
N ASN A 100 -0.47 7.80 19.83
CA ASN A 100 -1.24 7.96 21.06
C ASN A 100 -1.81 6.61 21.54
N VAL A 101 -2.44 5.86 20.64
CA VAL A 101 -3.00 4.53 20.97
C VAL A 101 -1.89 3.55 21.37
N ARG A 102 -0.78 3.54 20.65
CA ARG A 102 0.35 2.67 20.99
C ARG A 102 0.95 2.96 22.34
N LYS A 103 0.92 4.23 22.78
CA LYS A 103 1.38 4.65 24.11
C LYS A 103 0.26 4.60 25.15
N LYS A 104 -0.91 4.03 24.82
CA LYS A 104 -2.06 3.89 25.71
C LYS A 104 -2.55 5.20 26.33
N ARG A 105 -2.42 6.31 25.59
CA ARG A 105 -2.96 7.59 26.02
C ARG A 105 -4.47 7.59 25.89
N THR A 106 -5.13 8.26 26.83
CA THR A 106 -6.61 8.39 26.83
C THR A 106 -7.05 9.55 25.93
N TYR A 107 -8.32 9.61 25.61
CA TYR A 107 -8.88 10.64 24.73
C TYR A 107 -8.69 12.06 25.29
N ASP A 108 -8.75 12.20 26.60
CA ASP A 108 -8.56 13.48 27.30
C ASP A 108 -7.07 13.83 27.56
N ASP A 109 -6.15 12.92 27.23
CA ASP A 109 -4.71 13.10 27.37
C ASP A 109 -3.99 12.90 26.02
N LEU A 110 -4.53 13.43 24.94
CA LEU A 110 -3.91 13.33 23.64
C LEU A 110 -2.68 14.22 23.53
N ASP A 111 -1.62 13.66 22.97
CA ASP A 111 -0.48 14.43 22.48
C ASP A 111 -0.79 14.89 21.04
N TYR A 112 -0.79 16.19 20.80
CA TYR A 112 -1.17 16.74 19.50
C TYR A 112 -0.10 16.54 18.42
N ASP A 113 1.18 16.45 18.76
CA ASP A 113 2.22 16.11 17.80
C ASP A 113 2.05 14.66 17.32
N MET A 114 1.68 13.75 18.23
CA MET A 114 1.34 12.37 17.90
C MET A 114 0.05 12.28 17.07
N LEU A 115 -0.93 13.15 17.34
CA LEU A 115 -2.14 13.24 16.51
C LEU A 115 -1.79 13.69 15.09
N GLY A 116 -0.92 14.68 14.94
CA GLY A 116 -0.41 15.12 13.65
C GLY A 116 0.26 13.96 12.87
N LYS A 117 1.08 13.16 13.54
CA LYS A 117 1.68 11.96 12.96
C LYS A 117 0.64 10.91 12.55
N THR A 118 -0.40 10.73 13.35
CA THR A 118 -1.51 9.84 13.02
C THR A 118 -2.19 10.25 11.71
N LEU A 119 -2.47 11.53 11.55
CA LEU A 119 -3.07 12.09 10.33
C LEU A 119 -2.14 11.95 9.14
N ASP A 120 -0.85 12.25 9.30
CA ASP A 120 0.12 12.15 8.21
C ASP A 120 0.26 10.71 7.71
N ILE A 121 0.41 9.75 8.61
CA ILE A 121 0.60 8.33 8.26
C ILE A 121 -0.69 7.70 7.74
N SER A 122 -1.84 8.02 8.34
CA SER A 122 -3.09 7.29 8.08
C SER A 122 -3.96 7.93 6.99
N ALA A 123 -3.87 9.23 6.79
CA ALA A 123 -4.73 9.97 5.86
C ALA A 123 -3.94 10.74 4.81
N VAL A 124 -2.98 11.58 5.21
CA VAL A 124 -2.22 12.43 4.28
C VAL A 124 -1.37 11.58 3.34
N SER A 125 -0.84 10.44 3.79
CA SER A 125 -0.09 9.52 2.95
C SER A 125 -0.93 9.03 1.75
N PHE A 126 -2.22 8.81 1.93
CA PHE A 126 -3.12 8.48 0.82
C PHE A 126 -3.18 9.62 -0.20
N HIS A 127 -3.34 10.86 0.27
CA HIS A 127 -3.33 12.03 -0.62
C HIS A 127 -1.99 12.17 -1.36
N LYS A 128 -0.87 11.91 -0.68
CA LYS A 128 0.47 11.94 -1.32
C LYS A 128 0.60 10.89 -2.43
N MET A 129 -0.09 9.75 -2.33
CA MET A 129 -0.10 8.74 -3.39
C MET A 129 -0.82 9.21 -4.65
N ILE A 130 -1.83 10.06 -4.53
CA ILE A 130 -2.68 10.44 -5.67
C ILE A 130 -1.88 11.08 -6.80
N PRO A 131 -1.10 12.16 -6.58
CA PRO A 131 -0.32 12.77 -7.66
C PRO A 131 0.76 11.84 -8.22
N VAL A 132 1.37 10.98 -7.38
CA VAL A 132 2.32 9.98 -7.84
C VAL A 132 1.61 8.95 -8.73
N SER A 133 0.44 8.49 -8.33
CA SER A 133 -0.33 7.52 -9.09
C SER A 133 -0.76 8.05 -10.47
N TYR A 134 -1.11 9.32 -10.61
CA TYR A 134 -1.47 9.90 -11.90
C TYR A 134 -0.36 9.80 -12.94
N THR A 135 0.90 9.84 -12.51
CA THR A 135 2.05 9.69 -13.40
C THR A 135 2.27 8.24 -13.83
N HIS A 136 1.88 7.27 -13.00
CA HIS A 136 2.25 5.87 -13.13
C HIS A 136 1.07 4.91 -13.34
N LEU A 137 -0.17 5.34 -13.07
CA LEU A 137 -1.35 4.55 -13.37
C LEU A 137 -1.61 4.52 -14.87
N ARG A 138 -2.27 3.44 -15.30
CA ARG A 138 -2.81 3.39 -16.64
C ARG A 138 -3.72 4.60 -16.87
N ALA A 139 -3.48 5.34 -17.94
CA ALA A 139 -4.30 6.47 -18.28
C ALA A 139 -5.75 6.01 -18.49
N HIS A 140 -6.63 6.43 -17.60
CA HIS A 140 -8.07 6.39 -17.84
C HIS A 140 -8.47 7.77 -18.32
N GLU A 141 -9.33 7.81 -19.30
CA GLU A 141 -10.04 9.02 -19.61
C GLU A 141 -10.80 9.42 -18.36
N THR A 142 -10.33 10.45 -17.70
CA THR A 142 -11.04 11.01 -16.57
C THR A 142 -11.59 12.35 -16.98
N SER A 143 -12.88 12.52 -16.75
CA SER A 143 -13.54 13.82 -16.74
C SER A 143 -12.96 14.78 -15.68
N LEU A 144 -11.87 14.41 -15.04
CA LEU A 144 -11.17 15.17 -14.02
C LEU A 144 -10.06 16.07 -14.55
N HIS A 145 -9.91 16.17 -15.85
CA HIS A 145 -9.16 17.23 -16.49
C HIS A 145 -10.01 18.50 -16.55
N LEU A 146 -10.29 19.04 -15.38
CA LEU A 146 -10.85 20.38 -15.25
C LEU A 146 -9.73 21.37 -15.10
#